data_68db945023096ae7b3b825cd0a3cdda3
#
_entry.id   68db945023096ae7b3b825cd0a3cdda3
#
_cell.length_a   1.000
_cell.length_b   1.000
_cell.length_c   1.000
_cell.angle_alpha   90.00
_cell.angle_beta   90.00
_cell.angle_gamma   90.00
#
_symmetry.space_group_name_H-M   'P 1'
#
loop_
_entity.id
_entity.type
_entity.pdbx_description
1 polymer ?
#
loop_
_entity_poly.entity_id
_entity_poly.type
_entity_poly.pdbx_seq_one_letter_code
_entity_poly.pdbx_strand_id
1 'polypeptide(L)'
;GAGGGQVHETYELGAYMSARHTHLEPYELFGKKGFVFFFGDEMPYDKIRRDYGRYRWHGDNYTLKSLTGDDAAEDISAATVFAELQQKNHVFFLFQRMGAYYPEEITPAWEELIGKENVIVLDDPAVSVEAIAALIARFEGGLDTDATKAAMLSAGGSKKSVSTALAAIENTAPTAGGMSLARTSGSLDTKGDGADRL
;
A
#
# COMPACT_ATOMS: atom_id res chain seq x y z
N GLY A 1 6.06 -20.30 2.09
CA GLY A 1 4.86 -20.85 2.59
C GLY A 1 4.62 -22.22 2.01
N ALA A 2 4.43 -23.24 2.82
CA ALA A 2 3.88 -24.50 2.37
C ALA A 2 2.41 -24.24 2.07
N GLY A 3 2.08 -24.00 0.82
CA GLY A 3 0.71 -23.85 0.35
C GLY A 3 -0.11 -25.04 0.78
N GLY A 4 -1.00 -24.85 1.70
CA GLY A 4 -1.83 -25.88 2.25
C GLY A 4 -3.26 -25.39 2.38
N GLY A 5 -3.98 -25.20 1.27
CA GLY A 5 -5.44 -25.21 1.24
C GLY A 5 -6.20 -24.34 2.24
N GLN A 6 -5.56 -23.33 2.80
CA GLN A 6 -6.19 -22.34 3.67
C GLN A 6 -6.34 -21.06 2.86
N VAL A 7 -7.56 -20.52 2.81
CA VAL A 7 -7.92 -19.31 2.07
C VAL A 7 -7.35 -18.03 2.74
N HIS A 8 -6.52 -18.18 3.77
CA HIS A 8 -6.01 -17.07 4.59
C HIS A 8 -4.49 -17.07 4.70
N GLU A 9 -3.90 -15.90 4.58
CA GLU A 9 -2.49 -15.61 4.90
C GLU A 9 -2.37 -14.52 5.98
N THR A 10 -1.20 -14.42 6.60
CA THR A 10 -0.95 -13.53 7.75
C THR A 10 -0.68 -12.08 7.33
N TYR A 11 -1.51 -11.51 6.46
CA TYR A 11 -1.43 -10.11 6.05
C TYR A 11 -1.66 -9.15 7.21
N GLU A 12 -2.55 -9.51 8.13
CA GLU A 12 -2.86 -8.70 9.32
C GLU A 12 -1.64 -8.50 10.23
N LEU A 13 -0.73 -9.49 10.28
CA LEU A 13 0.52 -9.34 11.02
C LEU A 13 1.48 -8.38 10.29
N GLY A 14 1.53 -8.42 8.97
CA GLY A 14 2.26 -7.44 8.15
C GLY A 14 1.72 -6.02 8.34
N ALA A 15 0.40 -5.88 8.37
CA ALA A 15 -0.27 -4.61 8.66
C ALA A 15 0.07 -4.11 10.07
N TYR A 16 0.06 -4.99 11.08
CA TYR A 16 0.44 -4.68 12.46
C TYR A 16 1.86 -4.12 12.56
N MET A 17 2.82 -4.83 11.96
CA MET A 17 4.23 -4.38 11.93
C MET A 17 4.36 -3.02 11.25
N SER A 18 3.69 -2.83 10.12
CA SER A 18 3.74 -1.58 9.37
C SER A 18 3.07 -0.42 10.12
N ALA A 19 1.97 -0.67 10.84
CA ALA A 19 1.25 0.37 11.58
C ALA A 19 1.98 0.81 12.85
N ARG A 20 2.55 -0.13 13.61
CA ARG A 20 3.04 0.11 14.98
C ARG A 20 4.55 0.11 15.12
N HIS A 21 5.27 -0.60 14.24
CA HIS A 21 6.72 -0.76 14.31
C HIS A 21 7.48 -0.01 13.20
N THR A 22 6.75 0.70 12.32
CA THR A 22 7.38 1.52 11.28
C THR A 22 7.31 2.99 11.64
N HIS A 23 8.47 3.65 11.63
CA HIS A 23 8.59 5.09 11.76
C HIS A 23 8.48 5.74 10.38
N LEU A 24 7.55 6.66 10.22
CA LEU A 24 7.30 7.35 8.96
C LEU A 24 7.56 8.86 9.12
N GLU A 25 8.84 9.23 8.99
CA GLU A 25 9.31 10.61 9.15
C GLU A 25 8.55 11.63 8.27
N PRO A 26 8.24 11.35 6.97
CA PRO A 26 7.47 12.28 6.16
C PRO A 26 6.06 12.55 6.70
N TYR A 27 5.44 11.57 7.33
CA TYR A 27 4.14 11.75 7.97
C TYR A 27 4.24 12.60 9.23
N GLU A 28 5.23 12.35 10.07
CA GLU A 28 5.42 13.06 11.34
C GLU A 28 5.80 14.52 11.13
N LEU A 29 6.65 14.80 10.14
CA LEU A 29 7.13 16.17 9.88
C LEU A 29 6.20 16.97 8.97
N PHE A 30 5.53 16.32 8.03
CA PHE A 30 4.81 17.01 6.95
C PHE A 30 3.38 16.53 6.74
N GLY A 31 2.90 15.55 7.51
CA GLY A 31 1.59 14.93 7.31
C GLY A 31 1.48 14.12 6.01
N LYS A 32 2.61 13.82 5.37
CA LYS A 32 2.64 13.05 4.12
C LYS A 32 2.48 11.56 4.40
N LYS A 33 1.41 10.98 3.89
CA LYS A 33 1.17 9.54 3.98
C LYS A 33 2.17 8.75 3.17
N GLY A 34 2.57 7.59 3.69
CA GLY A 34 3.30 6.58 2.95
C GLY A 34 2.38 5.72 2.07
N PHE A 35 2.95 4.69 1.47
CA PHE A 35 2.22 3.71 0.67
C PHE A 35 2.53 2.32 1.17
N VAL A 36 1.49 1.51 1.34
CA VAL A 36 1.61 0.08 1.64
C VAL A 36 0.80 -0.70 0.62
N PHE A 37 1.47 -1.63 -0.03
CA PHE A 37 0.88 -2.49 -1.03
C PHE A 37 0.94 -3.94 -0.57
N PHE A 38 -0.21 -4.55 -0.40
CA PHE A 38 -0.33 -6.00 -0.19
C PHE A 38 -0.56 -6.69 -1.54
N PHE A 39 0.11 -7.82 -1.72
CA PHE A 39 -0.01 -8.64 -2.93
C PHE A 39 -0.37 -10.05 -2.55
N GLY A 40 -1.31 -10.63 -3.26
CA GLY A 40 -1.66 -12.03 -3.07
C GLY A 40 -2.99 -12.41 -3.70
N ASP A 41 -3.46 -13.58 -3.34
CA ASP A 41 -4.69 -14.19 -3.81
C ASP A 41 -5.50 -14.82 -2.67
N GLU A 42 -5.18 -14.44 -1.39
CA GLU A 42 -5.83 -14.96 -0.19
C GLU A 42 -6.36 -13.84 0.71
N MET A 43 -7.19 -14.19 1.67
CA MET A 43 -7.76 -13.28 2.67
C MET A 43 -6.82 -13.08 3.85
N PRO A 44 -6.84 -11.92 4.53
CA PRO A 44 -6.22 -11.78 5.84
C PRO A 44 -7.05 -12.53 6.90
N TYR A 45 -6.42 -12.91 8.01
CA TYR A 45 -7.17 -13.35 9.17
C TYR A 45 -7.92 -12.19 9.81
N ASP A 46 -9.00 -12.49 10.52
CA ASP A 46 -9.86 -11.51 11.19
C ASP A 46 -9.18 -10.79 12.37
N LYS A 47 -8.08 -11.34 12.88
CA LYS A 47 -7.38 -10.82 14.05
C LYS A 47 -5.92 -11.24 14.13
N ILE A 48 -5.11 -10.38 14.73
CA ILE A 48 -3.77 -10.67 15.22
C ILE A 48 -3.95 -11.44 16.54
N ARG A 49 -3.46 -12.66 16.58
CA ARG A 49 -3.58 -13.50 17.77
C ARG A 49 -2.48 -13.16 18.77
N ARG A 50 -2.86 -13.06 20.04
CA ARG A 50 -1.90 -13.01 21.15
C ARG A 50 -1.04 -14.27 21.19
N ASP A 51 -1.64 -15.44 20.90
CA ASP A 51 -0.99 -16.74 20.87
C ASP A 51 -1.32 -17.47 19.56
N TYR A 52 -0.31 -17.68 18.75
CA TYR A 52 -0.41 -18.43 17.50
C TYR A 52 -0.24 -19.94 17.68
N GLY A 53 0.04 -20.37 18.93
CA GLY A 53 0.23 -21.76 19.27
C GLY A 53 1.55 -22.35 18.79
N ARG A 54 1.63 -23.66 18.88
CA ARG A 54 2.82 -24.41 18.52
C ARG A 54 2.89 -24.64 17.00
N TYR A 55 3.90 -24.08 16.37
CA TYR A 55 4.11 -24.33 14.94
C TYR A 55 4.61 -25.75 14.72
N ARG A 56 3.89 -26.52 13.87
CA ARG A 56 4.05 -27.97 13.71
C ARG A 56 5.46 -28.42 13.32
N TRP A 57 6.24 -27.53 12.70
CA TRP A 57 7.54 -27.83 12.11
C TRP A 57 8.74 -27.44 13.00
N HIS A 58 8.57 -26.53 13.94
CA HIS A 58 9.67 -25.98 14.75
C HIS A 58 9.56 -26.25 16.26
N GLY A 59 8.42 -26.76 16.72
CA GLY A 59 8.24 -27.15 18.13
C GLY A 59 8.07 -25.97 19.10
N ASP A 60 8.26 -24.72 18.66
CA ASP A 60 8.16 -23.53 19.49
C ASP A 60 6.74 -22.95 19.48
N ASN A 61 6.36 -22.35 20.59
CA ASN A 61 5.13 -21.54 20.65
C ASN A 61 5.43 -20.14 20.12
N TYR A 62 4.68 -19.72 19.11
CA TYR A 62 4.72 -18.37 18.62
C TYR A 62 3.63 -17.54 19.27
N THR A 63 4.03 -16.49 19.94
CA THR A 63 3.14 -15.47 20.52
C THR A 63 3.41 -14.15 19.83
N LEU A 64 2.46 -13.21 19.91
CA LEU A 64 2.69 -11.86 19.41
C LEU A 64 3.96 -11.27 20.02
N LYS A 65 4.15 -11.47 21.34
CA LYS A 65 5.35 -11.02 22.04
C LYS A 65 6.65 -11.60 21.48
N SER A 66 6.66 -12.89 21.11
CA SER A 66 7.86 -13.50 20.54
C SER A 66 8.17 -13.03 19.12
N LEU A 67 7.14 -12.60 18.38
CA LEU A 67 7.26 -12.16 17.00
C LEU A 67 7.57 -10.67 16.88
N THR A 68 7.01 -9.84 17.77
CA THR A 68 7.04 -8.38 17.66
C THR A 68 7.66 -7.67 18.86
N GLY A 69 7.78 -8.35 20.00
CA GLY A 69 8.15 -7.76 21.29
C GLY A 69 6.96 -7.22 22.08
N ASP A 70 5.79 -7.10 21.49
CA ASP A 70 4.62 -6.49 22.14
C ASP A 70 3.83 -7.49 22.98
N ASP A 71 3.49 -7.07 24.20
CA ASP A 71 2.69 -7.86 25.13
C ASP A 71 1.22 -7.40 25.10
N ALA A 72 0.42 -8.01 24.22
CA ALA A 72 -1.00 -7.72 24.15
C ALA A 72 -1.78 -8.51 25.20
N ALA A 73 -2.73 -7.86 25.88
CA ALA A 73 -3.59 -8.51 26.86
C ALA A 73 -4.56 -9.51 26.20
N GLU A 74 -4.99 -9.23 24.98
CA GLU A 74 -5.95 -10.01 24.20
C GLU A 74 -5.64 -9.94 22.69
N ASP A 75 -6.36 -10.70 21.89
CA ASP A 75 -6.27 -10.66 20.42
C ASP A 75 -6.69 -9.28 19.91
N ILE A 76 -6.06 -8.80 18.82
CA ILE A 76 -6.31 -7.49 18.25
C ILE A 76 -7.06 -7.68 16.93
N SER A 77 -8.17 -6.99 16.73
CA SER A 77 -8.93 -7.03 15.47
C SER A 77 -8.09 -6.57 14.29
N ALA A 78 -8.14 -7.30 13.18
CA ALA A 78 -7.51 -6.87 11.92
C ALA A 78 -8.07 -5.51 11.46
N ALA A 79 -9.38 -5.30 11.57
CA ALA A 79 -10.01 -4.02 11.22
C ALA A 79 -9.40 -2.84 12.00
N THR A 80 -9.12 -3.02 13.30
CA THR A 80 -8.44 -1.99 14.11
C THR A 80 -7.05 -1.67 13.54
N VAL A 81 -6.28 -2.70 13.23
CA VAL A 81 -4.90 -2.53 12.74
C VAL A 81 -4.85 -1.91 11.35
N PHE A 82 -5.74 -2.34 10.45
CA PHE A 82 -5.83 -1.73 9.11
C PHE A 82 -6.28 -0.27 9.18
N ALA A 83 -7.20 0.07 10.09
CA ALA A 83 -7.60 1.46 10.33
C ALA A 83 -6.42 2.31 10.87
N GLU A 84 -5.61 1.79 11.80
CA GLU A 84 -4.38 2.44 12.28
C GLU A 84 -3.38 2.65 11.12
N LEU A 85 -3.18 1.62 10.29
CA LEU A 85 -2.28 1.68 9.14
C LEU A 85 -2.71 2.77 8.13
N GLN A 86 -4.02 2.86 7.85
CA GLN A 86 -4.58 3.85 6.92
C GLN A 86 -4.51 5.29 7.43
N GLN A 87 -4.31 5.50 8.73
CA GLN A 87 -4.08 6.87 9.25
C GLN A 87 -2.81 7.49 8.67
N LYS A 88 -1.76 6.69 8.53
CA LYS A 88 -0.42 7.14 8.12
C LYS A 88 -0.06 6.75 6.69
N ASN A 89 -0.82 5.85 6.05
CA ASN A 89 -0.50 5.31 4.75
C ASN A 89 -1.72 5.27 3.82
N HIS A 90 -1.45 5.35 2.52
CA HIS A 90 -2.35 4.84 1.49
C HIS A 90 -2.14 3.33 1.41
N VAL A 91 -3.18 2.56 1.66
CA VAL A 91 -3.09 1.09 1.75
C VAL A 91 -3.87 0.47 0.61
N PHE A 92 -3.22 -0.38 -0.16
CA PHE A 92 -3.81 -1.05 -1.31
C PHE A 92 -3.62 -2.56 -1.21
N PHE A 93 -4.59 -3.30 -1.70
CA PHE A 93 -4.47 -4.71 -1.99
C PHE A 93 -4.54 -4.95 -3.50
N LEU A 94 -3.50 -5.59 -4.04
CA LEU A 94 -3.41 -5.97 -5.44
C LEU A 94 -3.62 -7.48 -5.53
N PHE A 95 -4.86 -7.87 -5.85
CA PHE A 95 -5.19 -9.25 -6.09
C PHE A 95 -4.52 -9.72 -7.38
N GLN A 96 -3.71 -10.77 -7.27
CA GLN A 96 -3.00 -11.35 -8.40
C GLN A 96 -3.68 -12.65 -8.82
N ARG A 97 -4.21 -12.70 -10.04
CA ARG A 97 -4.83 -13.90 -10.59
C ARG A 97 -3.75 -14.94 -10.96
N MET A 98 -3.13 -15.54 -9.96
CA MET A 98 -2.09 -16.58 -10.16
C MET A 98 -2.43 -17.90 -9.51
N GLY A 99 -3.38 -17.94 -8.61
CA GLY A 99 -3.69 -19.06 -7.74
C GLY A 99 -4.99 -19.79 -8.08
N ALA A 100 -5.46 -20.52 -7.10
CA ALA A 100 -6.67 -21.32 -7.16
C ALA A 100 -7.95 -20.53 -6.85
N TYR A 101 -7.81 -19.29 -6.37
CA TYR A 101 -8.95 -18.49 -5.89
C TYR A 101 -9.38 -17.45 -6.92
N TYR A 102 -10.67 -17.12 -6.90
CA TYR A 102 -11.26 -16.10 -7.75
C TYR A 102 -11.39 -14.77 -7.00
N PRO A 103 -11.29 -13.62 -7.69
CA PRO A 103 -11.39 -12.30 -7.04
C PRO A 103 -12.64 -12.16 -6.21
N GLU A 104 -13.79 -12.63 -6.70
CA GLU A 104 -15.10 -12.55 -6.03
C GLU A 104 -15.18 -13.31 -4.70
N GLU A 105 -14.24 -14.23 -4.45
CA GLU A 105 -14.15 -14.96 -3.18
C GLU A 105 -13.29 -14.21 -2.15
N ILE A 106 -12.28 -13.48 -2.62
CA ILE A 106 -11.21 -12.90 -1.79
C ILE A 106 -11.42 -11.40 -1.56
N THR A 107 -11.79 -10.66 -2.62
CA THR A 107 -11.83 -9.20 -2.53
C THR A 107 -12.84 -8.64 -1.52
N PRO A 108 -14.01 -9.28 -1.24
CA PRO A 108 -14.95 -8.74 -0.27
C PRO A 108 -14.36 -8.57 1.14
N ALA A 109 -13.51 -9.51 1.58
CA ALA A 109 -12.85 -9.40 2.89
C ALA A 109 -11.87 -8.21 2.94
N TRP A 110 -11.15 -7.97 1.84
CA TRP A 110 -10.26 -6.83 1.72
C TRP A 110 -11.01 -5.51 1.58
N GLU A 111 -12.12 -5.49 0.81
CA GLU A 111 -12.97 -4.31 0.65
C GLU A 111 -13.56 -3.85 1.98
N GLU A 112 -13.91 -4.78 2.88
CA GLU A 112 -14.37 -4.47 4.23
C GLU A 112 -13.28 -3.82 5.09
N LEU A 113 -12.03 -4.23 4.94
CA LEU A 113 -10.91 -3.75 5.75
C LEU A 113 -10.35 -2.42 5.28
N ILE A 114 -10.17 -2.24 3.97
CA ILE A 114 -9.44 -1.08 3.44
C ILE A 114 -10.25 -0.19 2.50
N GLY A 115 -11.48 -0.56 2.19
CA GLY A 115 -12.34 0.14 1.22
C GLY A 115 -12.20 -0.42 -0.19
N LYS A 116 -13.32 -0.48 -0.90
CA LYS A 116 -13.42 -1.06 -2.24
C LYS A 116 -12.51 -0.38 -3.27
N GLU A 117 -12.36 0.92 -3.16
CA GLU A 117 -11.51 1.74 -4.03
C GLU A 117 -10.01 1.44 -3.90
N ASN A 118 -9.62 0.74 -2.84
CA ASN A 118 -8.23 0.36 -2.56
C ASN A 118 -7.92 -1.11 -2.89
N VAL A 119 -8.90 -1.84 -3.40
CA VAL A 119 -8.76 -3.23 -3.84
C VAL A 119 -8.70 -3.30 -5.35
N ILE A 120 -7.59 -3.77 -5.88
CA ILE A 120 -7.26 -3.76 -7.31
C ILE A 120 -7.07 -5.19 -7.79
N VAL A 121 -7.83 -5.59 -8.80
CA VAL A 121 -7.68 -6.90 -9.44
C VAL A 121 -6.73 -6.77 -10.62
N LEU A 122 -5.62 -7.50 -10.57
CA LEU A 122 -4.64 -7.59 -11.66
C LEU A 122 -4.85 -8.89 -12.44
N ASP A 123 -5.44 -8.79 -13.62
CA ASP A 123 -5.57 -9.93 -14.53
C ASP A 123 -4.23 -10.41 -15.09
N ASP A 124 -3.26 -9.49 -15.16
CA ASP A 124 -1.87 -9.79 -15.54
C ASP A 124 -0.93 -9.31 -14.43
N PRO A 125 -0.38 -10.22 -13.61
CA PRO A 125 0.56 -9.87 -12.54
C PRO A 125 1.82 -9.15 -13.03
N ALA A 126 2.17 -9.29 -14.31
CA ALA A 126 3.35 -8.63 -14.88
C ALA A 126 3.24 -7.10 -14.91
N VAL A 127 2.02 -6.54 -14.75
CA VAL A 127 1.81 -5.08 -14.72
C VAL A 127 1.78 -4.49 -13.29
N SER A 128 2.14 -5.28 -12.28
CA SER A 128 2.12 -4.83 -10.88
C SER A 128 2.95 -3.57 -10.65
N VAL A 129 4.13 -3.49 -11.27
CA VAL A 129 5.03 -2.34 -11.11
C VAL A 129 4.41 -1.08 -11.72
N GLU A 130 3.82 -1.20 -12.90
CA GLU A 130 3.12 -0.11 -13.57
C GLU A 130 1.89 0.35 -12.78
N ALA A 131 1.14 -0.58 -12.17
CA ALA A 131 0.00 -0.25 -11.33
C ALA A 131 0.44 0.54 -10.08
N ILE A 132 1.50 0.09 -9.39
CA ILE A 132 2.07 0.82 -8.24
C ILE A 132 2.53 2.21 -8.66
N ALA A 133 3.31 2.32 -9.74
CA ALA A 133 3.83 3.61 -10.22
C ALA A 133 2.68 4.57 -10.55
N ALA A 134 1.62 4.07 -11.18
CA ALA A 134 0.44 4.86 -11.50
C ALA A 134 -0.34 5.32 -10.26
N LEU A 135 -0.48 4.45 -9.24
CA LEU A 135 -1.09 4.82 -7.96
C LEU A 135 -0.29 5.91 -7.25
N ILE A 136 1.02 5.74 -7.12
CA ILE A 136 1.89 6.74 -6.50
C ILE A 136 1.80 8.08 -7.26
N ALA A 137 1.87 8.05 -8.59
CA ALA A 137 1.76 9.26 -9.42
C ALA A 137 0.41 9.99 -9.22
N ARG A 138 -0.68 9.24 -9.10
CA ARG A 138 -2.02 9.78 -8.87
C ARG A 138 -2.17 10.39 -7.48
N PHE A 139 -1.70 9.70 -6.44
CA PHE A 139 -1.90 10.11 -5.04
C PHE A 139 -0.89 11.16 -4.57
N GLU A 140 0.38 11.05 -4.98
CA GLU A 140 1.43 12.01 -4.63
C GLU A 140 1.53 13.18 -5.62
N GLY A 141 1.45 12.88 -6.91
CA GLY A 141 1.64 13.87 -7.97
C GLY A 141 0.36 14.61 -8.36
N GLY A 142 -0.82 14.14 -7.93
CA GLY A 142 -2.10 14.65 -8.39
C GLY A 142 -2.27 14.55 -9.91
N LEU A 143 -1.55 13.63 -10.56
CA LEU A 143 -1.63 13.48 -12.01
C LEU A 143 -2.95 12.80 -12.40
N ASP A 144 -3.60 13.34 -13.40
CA ASP A 144 -4.71 12.68 -14.05
C ASP A 144 -4.24 11.45 -14.86
N THR A 145 -5.18 10.72 -15.41
CA THR A 145 -4.88 9.48 -16.15
C THR A 145 -4.01 9.72 -17.38
N ASP A 146 -4.22 10.81 -18.12
CA ASP A 146 -3.47 11.11 -19.34
C ASP A 146 -2.04 11.55 -19.02
N ALA A 147 -1.85 12.40 -18.02
CA ALA A 147 -0.55 12.82 -17.54
C ALA A 147 0.24 11.63 -16.96
N THR A 148 -0.41 10.76 -16.19
CA THR A 148 0.19 9.52 -15.66
C THR A 148 0.64 8.61 -16.81
N LYS A 149 -0.22 8.39 -17.82
CA LYS A 149 0.10 7.60 -19.00
C LYS A 149 1.30 8.16 -19.76
N ALA A 150 1.32 9.47 -20.00
CA ALA A 150 2.41 10.13 -20.69
C ALA A 150 3.75 9.98 -19.93
N ALA A 151 3.73 10.18 -18.60
CA ALA A 151 4.90 10.02 -17.75
C ALA A 151 5.44 8.58 -17.79
N MET A 152 4.58 7.58 -17.66
CA MET A 152 4.97 6.17 -17.67
C MET A 152 5.55 5.73 -19.03
N LEU A 153 4.95 6.18 -20.14
CA LEU A 153 5.48 5.92 -21.48
C LEU A 153 6.85 6.60 -21.69
N SER A 154 7.01 7.82 -21.19
CA SER A 154 8.30 8.54 -21.22
C SER A 154 9.38 7.84 -20.40
N ALA A 155 9.01 7.18 -19.30
CA ALA A 155 9.90 6.38 -18.49
C ALA A 155 10.26 5.00 -19.08
N GLY A 156 9.74 4.67 -20.27
CA GLY A 156 10.06 3.42 -20.98
C GLY A 156 9.03 2.30 -20.81
N GLY A 157 7.90 2.57 -20.19
CA GLY A 157 6.79 1.61 -20.09
C GLY A 157 6.22 1.24 -21.47
N SER A 158 5.85 -0.03 -21.66
CA SER A 158 5.19 -0.44 -22.89
C SER A 158 3.75 0.09 -22.97
N LYS A 159 3.27 0.41 -24.17
CA LYS A 159 1.88 0.86 -24.37
C LYS A 159 0.85 -0.12 -23.79
N LYS A 160 1.12 -1.43 -23.94
CA LYS A 160 0.23 -2.49 -23.47
C LYS A 160 0.21 -2.52 -21.96
N SER A 161 1.35 -2.65 -21.27
CA SER A 161 1.41 -2.75 -19.81
C SER A 161 0.89 -1.49 -19.12
N VAL A 162 1.24 -0.31 -19.63
CA VAL A 162 0.72 0.97 -19.11
C VAL A 162 -0.81 1.04 -19.23
N SER A 163 -1.37 0.68 -20.39
CA SER A 163 -2.83 0.71 -20.56
C SER A 163 -3.54 -0.30 -19.69
N THR A 164 -2.99 -1.51 -19.53
CA THR A 164 -3.54 -2.54 -18.65
C THR A 164 -3.51 -2.11 -17.18
N ALA A 165 -2.38 -1.56 -16.72
CA ALA A 165 -2.25 -1.06 -15.35
C ALA A 165 -3.22 0.10 -15.05
N LEU A 166 -3.34 1.05 -15.96
CA LEU A 166 -4.26 2.19 -15.79
C LEU A 166 -5.73 1.76 -15.76
N ALA A 167 -6.11 0.77 -16.56
CA ALA A 167 -7.46 0.20 -16.51
C ALA A 167 -7.74 -0.49 -15.17
N ALA A 168 -6.76 -1.23 -14.63
CA ALA A 168 -6.92 -1.90 -13.33
C ALA A 168 -7.15 -0.93 -12.17
N ILE A 169 -6.57 0.28 -12.23
CA ILE A 169 -6.69 1.29 -11.17
C ILE A 169 -7.73 2.37 -11.47
N GLU A 170 -8.57 2.20 -12.48
CA GLU A 170 -9.52 3.24 -12.94
C GLU A 170 -10.44 3.73 -11.81
N ASN A 171 -10.89 2.81 -10.96
CA ASN A 171 -11.82 3.10 -9.87
C ASN A 171 -11.14 3.60 -8.59
N THR A 172 -9.80 3.68 -8.55
CA THR A 172 -9.08 4.23 -7.40
C THR A 172 -9.11 5.75 -7.48
N ALA A 173 -9.59 6.40 -6.42
CA ALA A 173 -9.58 7.86 -6.32
C ALA A 173 -8.83 8.29 -5.06
N PRO A 174 -8.04 9.39 -5.11
CA PRO A 174 -7.56 10.01 -3.90
C PRO A 174 -8.77 10.45 -3.08
N THR A 175 -8.90 9.98 -1.85
CA THR A 175 -9.89 10.53 -0.92
C THR A 175 -9.64 12.03 -0.79
N ALA A 176 -10.68 12.85 -1.02
CA ALA A 176 -10.61 14.31 -0.89
C ALA A 176 -10.17 14.67 0.54
N GLY A 177 -8.88 14.95 0.74
CA GLY A 177 -8.26 15.20 2.04
C GLY A 177 -6.74 15.38 1.96
N GLY A 178 -6.11 15.02 0.85
CA GLY A 178 -4.73 15.34 0.59
C GLY A 178 -4.59 16.80 0.17
N MET A 179 -4.07 17.67 1.05
CA MET A 179 -3.73 19.04 0.69
C MET A 179 -2.78 19.02 -0.51
N SER A 180 -3.28 19.51 -1.64
CA SER A 180 -2.45 19.93 -2.77
C SER A 180 -1.44 20.95 -2.26
N LEU A 181 -0.18 20.56 -2.15
CA LEU A 181 0.91 21.52 -2.02
C LEU A 181 0.98 22.26 -3.37
N ALA A 182 0.40 23.46 -3.40
CA ALA A 182 0.60 24.38 -4.50
C ALA A 182 2.11 24.48 -4.75
N ARG A 183 2.54 24.13 -5.96
CA ARG A 183 3.87 24.42 -6.45
C ARG A 183 4.06 25.92 -6.39
N THR A 184 4.73 26.42 -5.35
CA THR A 184 5.34 27.73 -5.43
C THR A 184 6.51 27.60 -6.40
N SER A 185 6.29 27.98 -7.64
CA SER A 185 7.35 28.25 -8.61
C SER A 185 8.09 29.50 -8.11
N GLY A 186 9.01 29.30 -7.18
CA GLY A 186 9.99 30.30 -6.83
C GLY A 186 10.96 30.46 -7.99
N SER A 187 10.71 31.44 -8.83
CA SER A 187 11.72 31.99 -9.74
C SER A 187 12.88 32.47 -8.88
N LEU A 188 14.01 31.80 -8.95
CA LEU A 188 15.28 32.35 -8.48
C LEU A 188 15.70 33.43 -9.49
N ASP A 189 15.27 34.66 -9.21
CA ASP A 189 15.86 35.84 -9.83
C ASP A 189 17.31 35.95 -9.38
N THR A 190 18.22 35.45 -10.18
CA THR A 190 19.63 35.81 -10.10
C THR A 190 19.82 37.19 -10.72
N LYS A 191 19.50 38.25 -9.96
CA LYS A 191 20.07 39.56 -10.25
C LYS A 191 21.47 39.59 -9.65
N GLY A 192 22.44 39.53 -10.53
CA GLY A 192 23.77 39.97 -10.26
C GLY A 192 23.77 41.47 -9.94
N ASP A 193 24.43 41.82 -8.86
CA ASP A 193 24.92 43.18 -8.68
C ASP A 193 26.40 43.07 -8.33
N GLY A 194 27.19 43.38 -9.36
CA GLY A 194 28.58 43.70 -9.20
C GLY A 194 28.65 45.15 -8.74
N ALA A 195 29.55 45.40 -7.85
CA ALA A 195 30.39 46.61 -7.91
C ALA A 195 31.15 46.81 -6.59
N ASP A 196 32.43 46.83 -6.76
CA ASP A 196 33.37 47.79 -6.12
C ASP A 196 33.15 48.27 -4.71
N ARG A 197 34.13 47.95 -3.84
CA ARG A 197 34.97 49.00 -3.20
C ARG A 197 35.92 48.46 -2.12
N LEU A 198 37.18 48.74 -2.41
CA LEU A 198 38.29 49.03 -1.48
C LEU A 198 38.79 47.91 -0.60
#